data_50d58a451b5219015594e9ffd7eb36e6
#
_entry.id   50d58a451b5219015594e9ffd7eb36e6
#
_cell.length_a   1.000
_cell.length_b   1.000
_cell.length_c   1.000
_cell.angle_alpha   90.00
_cell.angle_beta   90.00
_cell.angle_gamma   90.00
#
_symmetry.space_group_name_H-M   'P 1'
#
loop_
_entity.id
_entity.type
_entity.pdbx_description
1 polymer ?
#
loop_
_entity_poly.entity_id
_entity_poly.type
_entity_poly.pdbx_seq_one_letter_code
_entity_poly.pdbx_strand_id
1 'polypeptide(L)'
;MGQDRTREIYRALVYELLNWRDAQRELKALIKARYRGWGVLRLHGIKVFSVKHREEYLEQLPAEEERRMMRRLYGQFDHALLQWKETLKEVERLGAQFWEVREFERVPGVGPIAAHVFSAIIEEAGRFHTKHQLWKYSQLGITDRTSDGKPLGYQRLDRRGNHELKNLSYHAWRTACKSTTGPNPIKSFYQQSRLRTGSVRHARLNTQRKILETMWMMWLRQKPFDPARFAPNRKGLLV
;
A
#
# COMPACT_ATOMS: atom_id res chain seq x y z
N MET A 1 -19.04 -24.95 -1.73
CA MET A 1 -17.76 -25.26 -2.44
C MET A 1 -17.34 -24.20 -3.47
N GLY A 2 -18.23 -23.57 -4.26
CA GLY A 2 -17.81 -22.63 -5.32
C GLY A 2 -17.26 -21.27 -4.85
N GLN A 3 -17.80 -20.67 -3.82
CA GLN A 3 -17.36 -19.32 -3.34
C GLN A 3 -15.97 -19.33 -2.69
N ASP A 4 -15.63 -20.39 -1.97
CA ASP A 4 -14.33 -20.57 -1.31
C ASP A 4 -13.21 -20.62 -2.36
N ARG A 5 -13.38 -21.44 -3.42
CA ARG A 5 -12.40 -21.55 -4.49
C ARG A 5 -12.22 -20.25 -5.28
N THR A 6 -13.30 -19.49 -5.51
CA THR A 6 -13.20 -18.18 -6.19
C THR A 6 -12.40 -17.19 -5.35
N ARG A 7 -12.57 -17.19 -4.04
CA ARG A 7 -11.78 -16.33 -3.13
C ARG A 7 -10.30 -16.73 -3.09
N GLU A 8 -10.00 -18.01 -3.09
CA GLU A 8 -8.62 -18.51 -3.17
C GLU A 8 -7.93 -18.06 -4.47
N ILE A 9 -8.60 -18.23 -5.62
CA ILE A 9 -8.09 -17.77 -6.92
C ILE A 9 -7.89 -16.26 -6.92
N TYR A 10 -8.88 -15.51 -6.47
CA TYR A 10 -8.80 -14.06 -6.36
C TYR A 10 -7.61 -13.61 -5.50
N ARG A 11 -7.41 -14.26 -4.37
CA ARG A 11 -6.27 -14.01 -3.48
C ARG A 11 -4.94 -14.30 -4.18
N ALA A 12 -4.83 -15.42 -4.87
CA ALA A 12 -3.63 -15.77 -5.64
C ALA A 12 -3.30 -14.72 -6.69
N LEU A 13 -4.31 -14.24 -7.45
CA LEU A 13 -4.14 -13.17 -8.43
C LEU A 13 -3.70 -11.85 -7.81
N VAL A 14 -4.21 -11.49 -6.64
CA VAL A 14 -3.73 -10.28 -5.94
C VAL A 14 -2.27 -10.41 -5.52
N TYR A 15 -1.82 -11.58 -5.05
CA TYR A 15 -0.40 -11.80 -4.77
C TYR A 15 0.45 -11.78 -6.04
N GLU A 16 -0.03 -12.34 -7.14
CA GLU A 16 0.63 -12.24 -8.44
C GLU A 16 0.77 -10.78 -8.90
N LEU A 17 -0.29 -9.98 -8.75
CA LEU A 17 -0.27 -8.54 -9.04
C LEU A 17 0.80 -7.82 -8.22
N LEU A 18 0.94 -8.15 -6.94
CA LEU A 18 1.97 -7.60 -6.07
C LEU A 18 3.39 -8.02 -6.51
N ASN A 19 3.57 -9.27 -6.93
CA ASN A 19 4.84 -9.78 -7.46
C ASN A 19 5.24 -9.02 -8.73
N TRP A 20 4.33 -8.81 -9.68
CA TRP A 20 4.61 -8.02 -10.88
C TRP A 20 4.91 -6.55 -10.58
N ARG A 21 4.26 -5.95 -9.58
CA ARG A 21 4.60 -4.61 -9.09
C ARG A 21 6.04 -4.55 -8.55
N ASP A 22 6.43 -5.55 -7.79
CA ASP A 22 7.76 -5.62 -7.19
C ASP A 22 8.84 -5.88 -8.23
N ALA A 23 8.59 -6.76 -9.20
CA ALA A 23 9.47 -6.97 -10.37
C ALA A 23 9.69 -5.67 -11.16
N GLN A 24 8.64 -4.89 -11.43
CA GLN A 24 8.78 -3.59 -12.06
C GLN A 24 9.64 -2.62 -11.24
N ARG A 25 9.50 -2.62 -9.90
CA ARG A 25 10.29 -1.75 -9.00
C ARG A 25 11.77 -2.11 -9.06
N GLU A 26 12.08 -3.41 -9.03
CA GLU A 26 13.45 -3.92 -9.12
C GLU A 26 14.09 -3.60 -10.48
N LEU A 27 13.36 -3.84 -11.56
CA LEU A 27 13.84 -3.52 -12.91
C LEU A 27 14.08 -2.01 -13.10
N LYS A 28 13.19 -1.16 -12.58
CA LYS A 28 13.41 0.30 -12.57
C LYS A 28 14.65 0.70 -11.79
N ALA A 29 14.92 0.07 -10.66
CA ALA A 29 16.11 0.32 -9.88
C ALA A 29 17.38 -0.13 -10.64
N LEU A 30 17.33 -1.33 -11.24
CA LEU A 30 18.43 -1.88 -12.01
C LEU A 30 18.76 -1.04 -13.26
N ILE A 31 17.74 -0.64 -14.03
CA ILE A 31 17.91 0.25 -15.19
C ILE A 31 18.63 1.55 -14.77
N LYS A 32 18.18 2.19 -13.71
CA LYS A 32 18.83 3.41 -13.20
C LYS A 32 20.25 3.16 -12.71
N ALA A 33 20.50 2.04 -12.04
CA ALA A 33 21.83 1.67 -11.54
C ALA A 33 22.80 1.45 -12.69
N ARG A 34 22.38 0.77 -13.76
CA ARG A 34 23.21 0.53 -14.95
C ARG A 34 23.59 1.84 -15.64
N TYR A 35 22.63 2.71 -15.93
CA TYR A 35 22.93 4.02 -16.52
C TYR A 35 23.93 4.82 -15.69
N ARG A 36 23.74 4.88 -14.37
CA ARG A 36 24.66 5.58 -13.46
C ARG A 36 26.04 4.96 -13.44
N GLY A 37 26.12 3.62 -13.45
CA GLY A 37 27.40 2.89 -13.51
C GLY A 37 28.20 3.18 -14.78
N TRP A 38 27.53 3.54 -15.88
CA TRP A 38 28.14 3.93 -17.14
C TRP A 38 28.22 5.45 -17.36
N GLY A 39 28.11 6.23 -16.29
CA GLY A 39 28.34 7.69 -16.33
C GLY A 39 27.12 8.54 -16.71
N VAL A 40 25.96 7.94 -17.01
CA VAL A 40 24.74 8.70 -17.30
C VAL A 40 24.05 9.09 -15.99
N LEU A 41 24.37 10.26 -15.46
CA LEU A 41 23.94 10.70 -14.15
C LEU A 41 22.55 11.40 -14.14
N ARG A 42 22.17 12.05 -15.25
CA ARG A 42 20.94 12.82 -15.36
C ARG A 42 19.79 11.96 -15.86
N LEU A 43 19.17 11.21 -14.95
CA LEU A 43 18.02 10.37 -15.23
C LEU A 43 16.73 11.04 -14.78
N HIS A 44 15.97 11.58 -15.73
CA HIS A 44 14.74 12.32 -15.44
C HIS A 44 13.56 11.36 -15.13
N GLY A 45 13.36 11.07 -13.85
CA GLY A 45 12.12 10.49 -13.27
C GLY A 45 11.49 9.35 -14.07
N ILE A 46 10.35 9.64 -14.68
CA ILE A 46 9.56 8.67 -15.46
C ILE A 46 10.05 8.56 -16.91
N LYS A 47 10.70 9.60 -17.47
CA LYS A 47 11.10 9.62 -18.89
C LYS A 47 12.04 8.47 -19.25
N VAL A 48 12.97 8.11 -18.39
CA VAL A 48 13.91 6.99 -18.62
C VAL A 48 13.19 5.64 -18.84
N PHE A 49 11.95 5.48 -18.39
CA PHE A 49 11.17 4.26 -18.58
C PHE A 49 10.17 4.36 -19.73
N SER A 50 9.97 5.54 -20.29
CA SER A 50 9.00 5.77 -21.36
C SER A 50 9.56 5.26 -22.70
N VAL A 51 8.80 4.45 -23.41
CA VAL A 51 9.15 3.97 -24.75
C VAL A 51 9.57 5.12 -25.68
N LYS A 52 8.85 6.26 -25.60
CA LYS A 52 9.10 7.45 -26.44
C LYS A 52 10.50 8.05 -26.24
N HIS A 53 11.09 7.91 -25.04
CA HIS A 53 12.32 8.62 -24.67
C HIS A 53 13.50 7.68 -24.44
N ARG A 54 13.35 6.37 -24.61
CA ARG A 54 14.41 5.40 -24.30
C ARG A 54 15.63 5.55 -25.20
N GLU A 55 15.42 5.82 -26.48
CA GLU A 55 16.53 5.98 -27.43
C GLU A 55 17.41 7.19 -27.05
N GLU A 56 16.84 8.30 -26.59
CA GLU A 56 17.59 9.46 -26.09
C GLU A 56 18.59 9.10 -24.96
N TYR A 57 18.24 8.10 -24.13
CA TYR A 57 19.11 7.60 -23.06
C TYR A 57 20.09 6.53 -23.58
N LEU A 58 19.67 5.67 -24.50
CA LEU A 58 20.54 4.66 -25.10
C LEU A 58 21.66 5.28 -25.91
N GLU A 59 21.40 6.37 -26.63
CA GLU A 59 22.41 7.10 -27.40
C GLU A 59 23.52 7.72 -26.52
N GLN A 60 23.26 7.95 -25.23
CA GLN A 60 24.28 8.43 -24.29
C GLN A 60 25.28 7.33 -23.88
N LEU A 61 25.01 6.07 -24.21
CA LEU A 61 25.90 4.94 -23.91
C LEU A 61 26.91 4.77 -25.06
N PRO A 62 28.22 4.78 -24.78
CA PRO A 62 29.26 4.73 -25.85
C PRO A 62 29.31 3.36 -26.53
N ALA A 63 29.19 2.26 -25.77
CA ALA A 63 29.34 0.91 -26.29
C ALA A 63 28.00 0.29 -26.74
N GLU A 64 28.04 -0.40 -27.89
CA GLU A 64 26.88 -1.10 -28.42
C GLU A 64 26.45 -2.28 -27.51
N GLU A 65 27.40 -2.90 -26.83
CA GLU A 65 27.12 -3.93 -25.81
C GLU A 65 26.27 -3.41 -24.66
N GLU A 66 26.54 -2.20 -24.19
CA GLU A 66 25.77 -1.53 -23.13
C GLU A 66 24.34 -1.25 -23.61
N ARG A 67 24.20 -0.74 -24.84
CA ARG A 67 22.87 -0.49 -25.45
C ARG A 67 22.07 -1.78 -25.58
N ARG A 68 22.68 -2.87 -26.05
CA ARG A 68 22.04 -4.20 -26.14
C ARG A 68 21.62 -4.73 -24.77
N MET A 69 22.45 -4.57 -23.74
CA MET A 69 22.08 -4.94 -22.37
C MET A 69 20.89 -4.13 -21.86
N MET A 70 20.88 -2.83 -22.11
CA MET A 70 19.77 -1.97 -21.70
C MET A 70 18.47 -2.28 -22.45
N ARG A 71 18.53 -2.57 -23.76
CA ARG A 71 17.35 -3.00 -24.53
C ARG A 71 16.75 -4.29 -23.95
N ARG A 72 17.57 -5.25 -23.52
CA ARG A 72 17.07 -6.46 -22.83
C ARG A 72 16.39 -6.13 -21.50
N LEU A 73 16.96 -5.23 -20.70
CA LEU A 73 16.36 -4.81 -19.43
C LEU A 73 15.01 -4.07 -19.65
N TYR A 74 14.94 -3.23 -20.68
CA TYR A 74 13.67 -2.61 -21.07
C TYR A 74 12.65 -3.64 -21.52
N GLY A 75 13.03 -4.66 -22.28
CA GLY A 75 12.14 -5.77 -22.67
C GLY A 75 11.56 -6.51 -21.46
N GLN A 76 12.39 -6.79 -20.46
CA GLN A 76 11.92 -7.39 -19.19
C GLN A 76 10.96 -6.47 -18.43
N PHE A 77 11.27 -5.17 -18.39
CA PHE A 77 10.39 -4.18 -17.74
C PHE A 77 9.03 -4.06 -18.45
N ASP A 78 9.02 -4.06 -19.79
CA ASP A 78 7.79 -3.99 -20.57
C ASP A 78 6.95 -5.24 -20.39
N HIS A 79 7.58 -6.42 -20.36
CA HIS A 79 6.90 -7.68 -20.05
C HIS A 79 6.26 -7.63 -18.66
N ALA A 80 7.02 -7.24 -17.63
CA ALA A 80 6.48 -7.12 -16.27
C ALA A 80 5.34 -6.10 -16.17
N LEU A 81 5.40 -5.01 -16.95
CA LEU A 81 4.33 -4.02 -17.01
C LEU A 81 3.07 -4.57 -17.71
N LEU A 82 3.24 -5.35 -18.77
CA LEU A 82 2.15 -6.00 -19.48
C LEU A 82 1.44 -7.01 -18.56
N GLN A 83 2.19 -7.91 -17.94
CA GLN A 83 1.66 -8.92 -17.03
C GLN A 83 0.93 -8.28 -15.84
N TRP A 84 1.49 -7.20 -15.27
CA TRP A 84 0.81 -6.45 -14.22
C TRP A 84 -0.55 -5.90 -14.66
N LYS A 85 -0.65 -5.37 -15.90
CA LYS A 85 -1.92 -4.84 -16.42
C LYS A 85 -2.95 -5.93 -16.68
N GLU A 86 -2.52 -7.09 -17.19
CA GLU A 86 -3.39 -8.23 -17.46
C GLU A 86 -3.92 -8.83 -16.14
N THR A 87 -3.02 -9.08 -15.19
CA THR A 87 -3.39 -9.56 -13.84
C THR A 87 -4.33 -8.58 -13.14
N LEU A 88 -4.12 -7.26 -13.28
CA LEU A 88 -5.01 -6.26 -12.68
C LEU A 88 -6.45 -6.38 -13.21
N LYS A 89 -6.63 -6.56 -14.53
CA LYS A 89 -7.96 -6.75 -15.13
C LYS A 89 -8.66 -7.99 -14.57
N GLU A 90 -7.92 -9.08 -14.35
CA GLU A 90 -8.48 -10.29 -13.76
C GLU A 90 -8.86 -10.10 -12.28
N VAL A 91 -8.00 -9.40 -11.52
CA VAL A 91 -8.26 -9.04 -10.12
C VAL A 91 -9.52 -8.17 -10.03
N GLU A 92 -9.67 -7.16 -10.89
CA GLU A 92 -10.86 -6.29 -10.94
C GLU A 92 -12.12 -7.09 -11.31
N ARG A 93 -12.02 -7.96 -12.31
CA ARG A 93 -13.15 -8.81 -12.76
C ARG A 93 -13.63 -9.75 -11.65
N LEU A 94 -12.73 -10.44 -10.95
CA LEU A 94 -13.10 -11.33 -9.86
C LEU A 94 -13.49 -10.57 -8.61
N GLY A 95 -12.80 -9.48 -8.28
CA GLY A 95 -13.06 -8.65 -7.11
C GLY A 95 -14.41 -7.95 -7.13
N ALA A 96 -14.97 -7.70 -8.32
CA ALA A 96 -16.33 -7.14 -8.48
C ALA A 96 -17.43 -7.99 -7.82
N GLN A 97 -17.18 -9.30 -7.60
CA GLN A 97 -18.10 -10.21 -6.92
C GLN A 97 -18.09 -10.01 -5.39
N PHE A 98 -17.08 -9.35 -4.84
CA PHE A 98 -16.91 -9.16 -3.40
C PHE A 98 -17.42 -7.78 -2.99
N TRP A 99 -18.50 -7.77 -2.22
CA TRP A 99 -19.16 -6.55 -1.75
C TRP A 99 -18.18 -5.60 -1.03
N GLU A 100 -17.34 -6.13 -0.19
CA GLU A 100 -16.40 -5.35 0.62
C GLU A 100 -15.40 -4.56 -0.22
N VAL A 101 -14.99 -5.06 -1.38
CA VAL A 101 -14.01 -4.37 -2.24
C VAL A 101 -14.57 -3.03 -2.70
N ARG A 102 -15.81 -3.02 -3.22
CA ARG A 102 -16.50 -1.80 -3.66
C ARG A 102 -16.70 -0.81 -2.52
N GLU A 103 -17.01 -1.33 -1.32
CA GLU A 103 -17.20 -0.47 -0.16
C GLU A 103 -15.89 0.11 0.37
N PHE A 104 -14.77 -0.62 0.29
CA PHE A 104 -13.47 -0.09 0.69
C PHE A 104 -13.03 1.10 -0.16
N GLU A 105 -13.37 1.14 -1.44
CA GLU A 105 -13.06 2.26 -2.33
C GLU A 105 -13.76 3.57 -1.93
N ARG A 106 -14.85 3.49 -1.16
CA ARG A 106 -15.54 4.67 -0.61
C ARG A 106 -14.76 5.35 0.52
N VAL A 107 -13.77 4.65 1.09
CA VAL A 107 -12.92 5.24 2.13
C VAL A 107 -11.96 6.24 1.49
N PRO A 108 -11.97 7.53 1.88
CA PRO A 108 -11.13 8.54 1.26
C PRO A 108 -9.65 8.15 1.26
N GLY A 109 -9.04 8.17 0.09
CA GLY A 109 -7.64 7.80 -0.11
C GLY A 109 -7.37 6.32 -0.34
N VAL A 110 -8.35 5.44 -0.16
CA VAL A 110 -8.26 4.03 -0.56
C VAL A 110 -8.63 3.93 -2.04
N GLY A 111 -7.66 3.57 -2.87
CA GLY A 111 -7.90 3.33 -4.29
C GLY A 111 -8.20 1.85 -4.57
N PRO A 112 -8.60 1.50 -5.83
CA PRO A 112 -9.00 0.14 -6.20
C PRO A 112 -7.97 -0.93 -5.79
N ILE A 113 -6.70 -0.75 -6.14
CA ILE A 113 -5.64 -1.71 -5.78
C ILE A 113 -5.55 -1.92 -4.27
N ALA A 114 -5.66 -0.85 -3.46
CA ALA A 114 -5.60 -0.97 -2.01
C ALA A 114 -6.82 -1.73 -1.45
N ALA A 115 -8.00 -1.55 -2.04
CA ALA A 115 -9.22 -2.29 -1.67
C ALA A 115 -9.05 -3.79 -1.95
N HIS A 116 -8.56 -4.16 -3.14
CA HIS A 116 -8.26 -5.55 -3.51
C HIS A 116 -7.21 -6.18 -2.59
N VAL A 117 -6.11 -5.47 -2.35
CA VAL A 117 -5.01 -5.95 -1.48
C VAL A 117 -5.50 -6.17 -0.05
N PHE A 118 -6.32 -5.25 0.49
CA PHE A 118 -6.87 -5.42 1.83
C PHE A 118 -7.78 -6.65 1.91
N SER A 119 -8.73 -6.81 0.98
CA SER A 119 -9.64 -7.96 0.93
C SER A 119 -8.87 -9.29 0.83
N ALA A 120 -7.87 -9.37 -0.06
CA ALA A 120 -7.10 -10.58 -0.28
C ALA A 120 -6.21 -10.97 0.91
N ILE A 121 -5.61 -9.99 1.61
CA ILE A 121 -4.70 -10.26 2.74
C ILE A 121 -5.47 -10.58 4.02
N ILE A 122 -6.60 -9.92 4.23
CA ILE A 122 -7.44 -10.19 5.41
C ILE A 122 -8.18 -11.52 5.26
N GLU A 123 -8.57 -11.90 4.03
CA GLU A 123 -9.26 -13.15 3.67
C GLU A 123 -10.71 -13.17 4.13
N GLU A 124 -10.95 -12.99 5.43
CA GLU A 124 -12.26 -12.93 6.05
C GLU A 124 -12.30 -11.94 7.22
N ALA A 125 -13.42 -11.29 7.41
CA ALA A 125 -13.58 -10.28 8.46
C ALA A 125 -13.45 -10.87 9.86
N GLY A 126 -13.86 -12.12 10.07
CA GLY A 126 -13.81 -12.84 11.35
C GLY A 126 -12.43 -13.26 11.82
N ARG A 127 -11.40 -13.16 10.97
CA ARG A 127 -10.03 -13.58 11.29
C ARG A 127 -9.44 -12.91 12.53
N PHE A 128 -9.82 -11.68 12.82
CA PHE A 128 -9.34 -10.93 13.97
C PHE A 128 -10.45 -10.71 14.98
N HIS A 129 -10.20 -11.04 16.26
CA HIS A 129 -11.15 -10.78 17.35
C HIS A 129 -11.09 -9.33 17.83
N THR A 130 -9.95 -8.66 17.67
CA THR A 130 -9.74 -7.28 18.13
C THR A 130 -8.96 -6.46 17.12
N LYS A 131 -9.18 -5.13 17.14
CA LYS A 131 -8.40 -4.19 16.34
C LYS A 131 -6.89 -4.23 16.64
N HIS A 132 -6.51 -4.60 17.87
CA HIS A 132 -5.09 -4.70 18.25
C HIS A 132 -4.40 -5.87 17.52
N GLN A 133 -5.11 -6.99 17.31
CA GLN A 133 -4.60 -8.10 16.50
C GLN A 133 -4.41 -7.67 15.04
N LEU A 134 -5.37 -6.95 14.45
CA LEU A 134 -5.24 -6.38 13.10
C LEU A 134 -4.04 -5.41 13.03
N TRP A 135 -3.90 -4.50 14.00
CA TRP A 135 -2.77 -3.56 14.03
C TRP A 135 -1.43 -4.28 14.15
N LYS A 136 -1.33 -5.31 15.00
CA LYS A 136 -0.12 -6.12 15.13
C LYS A 136 0.20 -6.84 13.82
N TYR A 137 -0.79 -7.49 13.21
CA TYR A 137 -0.64 -8.15 11.91
C TYR A 137 -0.25 -7.17 10.79
N SER A 138 -0.68 -5.93 10.85
CA SER A 138 -0.36 -4.87 9.88
C SER A 138 0.95 -4.13 10.18
N GLN A 139 1.79 -4.60 11.09
CA GLN A 139 3.03 -3.92 11.54
C GLN A 139 2.78 -2.50 12.08
N LEU A 140 1.59 -2.22 12.56
CA LEU A 140 1.19 -0.98 13.23
C LEU A 140 0.96 -1.20 14.74
N GLY A 141 1.05 -2.43 15.23
CA GLY A 141 1.02 -2.77 16.64
C GLY A 141 2.24 -2.23 17.38
N ILE A 142 2.08 -2.01 18.68
CA ILE A 142 3.16 -1.59 19.57
C ILE A 142 3.61 -2.80 20.35
N THR A 143 4.92 -2.96 20.52
CA THR A 143 5.54 -3.98 21.33
C THR A 143 6.61 -3.36 22.24
N ASP A 144 6.72 -3.85 23.45
CA ASP A 144 7.79 -3.49 24.35
C ASP A 144 9.12 -4.04 23.81
N ARG A 145 10.17 -3.28 23.97
CA ARG A 145 11.50 -3.75 23.63
C ARG A 145 12.14 -4.39 24.86
N THR A 146 12.58 -5.62 24.68
CA THR A 146 13.32 -6.38 25.70
C THR A 146 14.72 -6.68 25.21
N SER A 147 15.69 -6.73 26.10
CA SER A 147 17.03 -7.27 25.88
C SER A 147 17.28 -8.27 27.00
N ASP A 148 17.64 -9.50 26.61
CA ASP A 148 17.89 -10.60 27.57
C ASP A 148 16.74 -10.79 28.57
N GLY A 149 15.49 -10.74 28.06
CA GLY A 149 14.27 -10.88 28.86
C GLY A 149 13.91 -9.66 29.72
N LYS A 150 14.75 -8.62 29.81
CA LYS A 150 14.49 -7.40 30.59
C LYS A 150 13.88 -6.30 29.73
N PRO A 151 12.78 -5.64 30.17
CA PRO A 151 12.19 -4.52 29.43
C PRO A 151 13.14 -3.33 29.39
N LEU A 152 13.34 -2.75 28.20
CA LEU A 152 14.19 -1.57 27.99
C LEU A 152 13.46 -0.23 28.24
N GLY A 153 12.25 -0.24 28.77
CA GLY A 153 11.49 0.96 29.11
C GLY A 153 10.94 1.78 27.94
N TYR A 154 11.08 1.30 26.72
CA TYR A 154 10.50 1.98 25.55
C TYR A 154 9.82 1.03 24.58
N GLN A 155 8.83 1.57 23.88
CA GLN A 155 7.99 0.84 22.92
C GLN A 155 8.40 1.14 21.48
N ARG A 156 8.22 0.14 20.61
CA ARG A 156 8.41 0.28 19.16
C ARG A 156 7.27 -0.37 18.41
N LEU A 157 7.18 -0.05 17.11
CA LEU A 157 6.28 -0.79 16.22
C LEU A 157 6.79 -2.23 16.07
N ASP A 158 5.87 -3.19 16.18
CA ASP A 158 6.16 -4.59 15.83
C ASP A 158 6.45 -4.67 14.33
N ARG A 159 7.54 -5.32 13.97
CA ARG A 159 7.93 -5.53 12.57
C ARG A 159 7.44 -6.87 12.00
N ARG A 160 6.89 -7.73 12.85
CA ARG A 160 6.29 -9.01 12.43
C ARG A 160 4.91 -8.75 11.83
N GLY A 161 4.53 -9.57 10.85
CA GLY A 161 3.25 -9.45 10.18
C GLY A 161 3.36 -8.96 8.73
N ASN A 162 2.26 -8.50 8.19
CA ASN A 162 2.12 -8.16 6.78
C ASN A 162 2.44 -6.68 6.52
N HIS A 163 3.53 -6.42 5.77
CA HIS A 163 3.95 -5.05 5.45
C HIS A 163 3.07 -4.38 4.39
N GLU A 164 2.37 -5.15 3.55
CA GLU A 164 1.49 -4.58 2.52
C GLU A 164 0.32 -3.83 3.13
N LEU A 165 -0.25 -4.34 4.24
CA LEU A 165 -1.29 -3.62 4.98
C LEU A 165 -0.78 -2.29 5.54
N LYS A 166 0.45 -2.24 6.01
CA LYS A 166 1.09 -0.99 6.44
C LYS A 166 1.29 -0.03 5.28
N ASN A 167 1.77 -0.54 4.14
CA ASN A 167 2.01 0.26 2.94
C ASN A 167 0.70 0.83 2.40
N LEU A 168 -0.35 0.01 2.23
CA LEU A 168 -1.62 0.48 1.73
C LEU A 168 -2.23 1.56 2.64
N SER A 169 -2.17 1.37 3.96
CA SER A 169 -2.68 2.36 4.91
C SER A 169 -1.87 3.67 4.89
N TYR A 170 -0.57 3.59 4.66
CA TYR A 170 0.29 4.77 4.46
C TYR A 170 -0.09 5.53 3.18
N HIS A 171 -0.29 4.82 2.08
CA HIS A 171 -0.68 5.44 0.82
C HIS A 171 -2.09 6.03 0.90
N ALA A 172 -3.04 5.34 1.54
CA ALA A 172 -4.37 5.85 1.79
C ALA A 172 -4.35 7.14 2.63
N TRP A 173 -3.62 7.15 3.75
CA TRP A 173 -3.41 8.36 4.54
C TRP A 173 -2.78 9.48 3.71
N ARG A 174 -1.71 9.20 2.99
CA ARG A 174 -1.00 10.19 2.16
C ARG A 174 -1.91 10.80 1.10
N THR A 175 -2.73 9.99 0.44
CA THR A 175 -3.68 10.45 -0.59
C THR A 175 -4.79 11.29 0.02
N ALA A 176 -5.41 10.85 1.12
CA ALA A 176 -6.47 11.57 1.80
C ALA A 176 -6.02 12.91 2.40
N CYS A 177 -4.74 13.01 2.82
CA CYS A 177 -4.19 14.17 3.51
C CYS A 177 -3.37 15.11 2.61
N LYS A 178 -3.29 14.89 1.28
CA LYS A 178 -2.61 15.83 0.37
C LYS A 178 -3.19 17.23 0.49
N SER A 179 -2.37 18.23 0.23
CA SER A 179 -2.80 19.63 0.23
C SER A 179 -3.89 19.92 -0.82
N THR A 180 -3.79 19.26 -1.97
CA THR A 180 -4.75 19.36 -3.09
C THR A 180 -6.06 18.59 -2.84
N THR A 181 -6.13 17.72 -1.83
CA THR A 181 -7.34 16.98 -1.49
C THR A 181 -8.24 17.87 -0.62
N GLY A 182 -9.49 18.03 -1.01
CA GLY A 182 -10.49 18.77 -0.23
C GLY A 182 -10.73 18.20 1.16
N PRO A 183 -11.60 18.85 1.97
CA PRO A 183 -11.97 18.36 3.29
C PRO A 183 -12.52 16.93 3.21
N ASN A 184 -12.07 16.06 4.11
CA ASN A 184 -12.57 14.70 4.24
C ASN A 184 -12.36 14.19 5.68
N PRO A 185 -13.09 13.15 6.12
CA PRO A 185 -13.03 12.70 7.51
C PRO A 185 -11.65 12.18 7.94
N ILE A 186 -10.87 11.58 7.05
CA ILE A 186 -9.51 11.10 7.36
C ILE A 186 -8.56 12.27 7.59
N LYS A 187 -8.63 13.30 6.75
CA LYS A 187 -7.81 14.53 6.90
C LYS A 187 -8.14 15.23 8.21
N SER A 188 -9.43 15.34 8.53
CA SER A 188 -9.88 15.94 9.81
C SER A 188 -9.38 15.13 11.01
N PHE A 189 -9.50 13.81 11.00
CA PHE A 189 -8.99 12.93 12.04
C PHE A 189 -7.46 13.07 12.21
N TYR A 190 -6.71 13.12 11.09
CA TYR A 190 -5.27 13.33 11.13
C TYR A 190 -4.88 14.66 11.77
N GLN A 191 -5.56 15.76 11.38
CA GLN A 191 -5.30 17.07 11.94
C GLN A 191 -5.55 17.12 13.46
N GLN A 192 -6.66 16.57 13.91
CA GLN A 192 -6.98 16.47 15.34
C GLN A 192 -5.98 15.58 16.11
N SER A 193 -5.61 14.43 15.52
CA SER A 193 -4.59 13.58 16.11
C SER A 193 -3.24 14.28 16.21
N ARG A 194 -2.89 15.15 15.25
CA ARG A 194 -1.68 15.96 15.28
C ARG A 194 -1.69 16.98 16.39
N LEU A 195 -2.81 17.68 16.59
CA LEU A 195 -2.98 18.63 17.70
C LEU A 195 -2.86 17.92 19.06
N ARG A 196 -3.53 16.76 19.21
CA ARG A 196 -3.53 16.00 20.46
C ARG A 196 -2.16 15.42 20.81
N THR A 197 -1.41 14.91 19.83
CA THR A 197 -0.15 14.18 20.08
C THR A 197 1.09 15.07 19.98
N GLY A 198 0.99 16.28 19.43
CA GLY A 198 2.12 17.14 19.11
C GLY A 198 3.10 16.55 18.07
N SER A 199 2.77 15.38 17.48
CA SER A 199 3.70 14.61 16.64
C SER A 199 3.08 14.21 15.31
N VAL A 200 3.69 14.64 14.21
CA VAL A 200 3.34 14.21 12.84
C VAL A 200 3.41 12.68 12.68
N ARG A 201 4.45 12.07 13.26
CA ARG A 201 4.66 10.62 13.18
C ARG A 201 3.55 9.86 13.91
N HIS A 202 3.21 10.23 15.12
CA HIS A 202 2.16 9.58 15.90
C HIS A 202 0.78 9.81 15.29
N ALA A 203 0.47 11.02 14.84
CA ALA A 203 -0.77 11.32 14.15
C ALA A 203 -0.96 10.48 12.89
N ARG A 204 0.11 10.34 12.08
CA ARG A 204 0.09 9.46 10.91
C ARG A 204 -0.20 8.02 11.28
N LEU A 205 0.50 7.45 12.25
CA LEU A 205 0.31 6.06 12.68
C LEU A 205 -1.11 5.83 13.22
N ASN A 206 -1.64 6.76 14.00
CA ASN A 206 -3.02 6.69 14.49
C ASN A 206 -4.03 6.70 13.32
N THR A 207 -3.78 7.53 12.31
CA THR A 207 -4.66 7.60 11.12
C THR A 207 -4.58 6.31 10.29
N GLN A 208 -3.39 5.75 10.08
CA GLN A 208 -3.22 4.46 9.40
C GLN A 208 -3.99 3.35 10.13
N ARG A 209 -3.86 3.25 11.46
CA ARG A 209 -4.63 2.31 12.28
C ARG A 209 -6.13 2.49 12.12
N LYS A 210 -6.57 3.75 12.14
CA LYS A 210 -7.99 4.08 12.00
C LYS A 210 -8.55 3.71 10.63
N ILE A 211 -7.78 3.90 9.55
CA ILE A 211 -8.16 3.47 8.20
C ILE A 211 -8.38 1.96 8.16
N LEU A 212 -7.39 1.16 8.60
CA LEU A 212 -7.50 -0.30 8.58
C LEU A 212 -8.64 -0.80 9.48
N GLU A 213 -8.79 -0.23 10.68
CA GLU A 213 -9.89 -0.53 11.59
C GLU A 213 -11.25 -0.25 10.94
N THR A 214 -11.36 0.87 10.23
CA THR A 214 -12.62 1.23 9.56
C THR A 214 -12.96 0.24 8.44
N MET A 215 -12.01 -0.08 7.55
CA MET A 215 -12.22 -1.07 6.49
C MET A 215 -12.62 -2.44 7.06
N TRP A 216 -11.89 -2.89 8.08
CA TRP A 216 -12.21 -4.15 8.76
C TRP A 216 -13.60 -4.14 9.40
N MET A 217 -13.97 -3.06 10.10
CA MET A 217 -15.29 -2.94 10.74
C MET A 217 -16.44 -2.80 9.74
N MET A 218 -16.22 -2.17 8.59
CA MET A 218 -17.18 -2.15 7.49
C MET A 218 -17.49 -3.58 7.03
N TRP A 219 -16.44 -4.37 6.82
CA TRP A 219 -16.57 -5.76 6.40
C TRP A 219 -17.24 -6.64 7.48
N LEU A 220 -16.73 -6.58 8.72
CA LEU A 220 -17.26 -7.37 9.83
C LEU A 220 -18.75 -7.10 10.10
N ARG A 221 -19.20 -5.86 9.95
CA ARG A 221 -20.58 -5.44 10.21
C ARG A 221 -21.47 -5.42 8.97
N GLN A 222 -20.92 -5.72 7.80
CA GLN A 222 -21.63 -5.62 6.52
C GLN A 222 -22.30 -4.23 6.35
N LYS A 223 -21.56 -3.15 6.67
CA LYS A 223 -22.07 -1.77 6.60
C LYS A 223 -21.17 -0.91 5.73
N PRO A 224 -21.75 0.00 4.92
CA PRO A 224 -20.99 0.92 4.09
C PRO A 224 -20.13 1.88 4.92
N PHE A 225 -19.26 2.61 4.23
CA PHE A 225 -18.43 3.63 4.85
C PHE A 225 -19.27 4.72 5.51
N ASP A 226 -19.02 4.97 6.79
CA ASP A 226 -19.66 6.01 7.58
C ASP A 226 -18.62 7.05 8.00
N PRO A 227 -18.65 8.28 7.43
CA PRO A 227 -17.74 9.37 7.79
C PRO A 227 -17.75 9.73 9.28
N ALA A 228 -18.89 9.57 9.95
CA ALA A 228 -19.03 9.91 11.38
C ALA A 228 -18.13 9.07 12.29
N ARG A 229 -17.70 7.88 11.83
CA ARG A 229 -16.78 7.01 12.57
C ARG A 229 -15.34 7.54 12.66
N PHE A 230 -15.00 8.52 11.84
CA PHE A 230 -13.76 9.28 11.94
C PHE A 230 -13.87 10.51 12.84
N ALA A 231 -15.09 10.84 13.29
CA ALA A 231 -15.25 11.89 14.30
C ALA A 231 -14.51 11.50 15.60
N PRO A 232 -13.90 12.44 16.30
CA PRO A 232 -13.25 12.18 17.58
C PRO A 232 -14.30 11.63 18.56
N ASN A 233 -13.90 10.63 19.32
CA ASN A 233 -14.74 10.14 20.41
C ASN A 233 -14.92 11.29 21.40
N ARG A 234 -16.10 11.91 21.42
CA ARG A 234 -16.46 13.02 22.35
C ARG A 234 -16.36 12.62 23.83
N LYS A 235 -16.16 11.33 24.15
CA LYS A 235 -16.03 10.82 25.53
C LYS A 235 -14.65 11.02 26.19
N GLY A 236 -13.72 11.75 25.55
CA GLY A 236 -12.39 12.04 26.12
C GLY A 236 -12.15 13.52 26.43
N LEU A 237 -13.18 14.37 26.49
CA LEU A 237 -13.06 15.80 26.80
C LEU A 237 -13.58 16.16 28.20
N LEU A 238 -13.81 15.15 29.05
CA LEU A 238 -14.09 15.35 30.48
C LEU A 238 -13.12 14.43 31.26
N VAL A 239 -11.95 14.91 31.56
CA VAL A 239 -11.11 14.93 32.76
C VAL A 239 -9.75 15.48 32.36
#